data_a0ad2d1e59a0d475bed97f72e0ab8074
#
_entry.id   a0ad2d1e59a0d475bed97f72e0ab8074
#
_cell.length_a   1.000
_cell.length_b   1.000
_cell.length_c   1.000
_cell.angle_alpha   90.00
_cell.angle_beta   90.00
_cell.angle_gamma   90.00
#
_symmetry.space_group_name_H-M   'P 1'
#
loop_
_entity.id
_entity.type
_entity.pdbx_description
1 polymer ?
#
loop_
_entity_poly.entity_id
_entity_poly.type
_entity_poly.pdbx_seq_one_letter_code
_entity_poly.pdbx_strand_id
1 'polypeptide(L)'
;MCSQIAIELNDTGVTVRDEFQLLLESPGYIIDCSGQEWIGKEARDRAQLFPNECNNRFWFELAQSQANAVNQSNAKLVLRHLASVWQQVSSNATSVILTVPATFTKTGLGVLLGICKQLAIPVRAMIHHAVLVPRQSDYTGLTIHLDMQLHQTAITLLQERNDEFSVSTVELLDDIGFASIYTTAAEYIAQVFISATRLDPMHDAELEQQLFNSLPVWLEQAQSQGAVQCRLQYQNNTYEAIVDAHGLIAGLKLKLNKIINILLSFDSKQAAIACVPEMIDKQLGFSSYANKHGIMVRRLGLGYHAQQSFLHAKQVISNDAQVYLIKQLPCATLTDPLPRLTNNSLATSHQQATHVLYNHRAYPIEDILYLVEIIGVELQLQNHQSSEAQNALLVIRKKSSQLLIEITNGNCIKVNDQEIKSYAQVFIGDCIRVNDYEEQLMLIKVEQ
;
A
#
# COMPACT_ATOMS: atom_id res chain seq x y z
N MET A 1 -16.14 -19.73 14.46
CA MET A 1 -14.74 -19.38 14.79
C MET A 1 -14.73 -17.91 15.17
N CYS A 2 -14.07 -17.56 16.30
CA CYS A 2 -13.90 -16.16 16.70
C CYS A 2 -13.01 -15.48 15.66
N SER A 3 -13.50 -14.50 14.92
CA SER A 3 -12.66 -13.80 13.96
C SER A 3 -12.02 -12.59 14.63
N GLN A 4 -10.71 -12.54 14.55
CA GLN A 4 -9.90 -11.39 14.92
C GLN A 4 -9.72 -10.51 13.70
N ILE A 5 -9.89 -9.21 13.87
CA ILE A 5 -9.59 -8.24 12.82
C ILE A 5 -8.62 -7.16 13.31
N ALA A 6 -7.92 -6.55 12.39
CA ALA A 6 -7.06 -5.40 12.64
C ALA A 6 -7.55 -4.21 11.81
N ILE A 7 -7.61 -3.04 12.44
CA ILE A 7 -7.95 -1.77 11.82
C ILE A 7 -6.70 -0.89 11.83
N GLU A 8 -6.19 -0.59 10.65
CA GLU A 8 -5.10 0.36 10.43
C GLU A 8 -5.67 1.74 10.20
N LEU A 9 -5.32 2.69 11.06
CA LEU A 9 -5.80 4.05 10.99
C LEU A 9 -4.84 4.90 10.15
N ASN A 10 -5.31 5.33 9.01
CA ASN A 10 -4.65 6.33 8.18
C ASN A 10 -5.75 7.18 7.52
N ASP A 11 -5.60 8.48 7.48
CA ASP A 11 -6.60 9.38 6.89
C ASP A 11 -6.63 9.35 5.36
N THR A 12 -5.61 8.79 4.70
CA THR A 12 -5.67 8.48 3.27
C THR A 12 -6.65 7.34 2.99
N GLY A 13 -6.73 6.37 3.91
CA GLY A 13 -7.67 5.25 3.87
C GLY A 13 -7.53 4.38 5.12
N VAL A 14 -8.58 4.36 5.95
CA VAL A 14 -8.70 3.39 7.04
C VAL A 14 -8.84 2.02 6.44
N THR A 15 -7.93 1.11 6.76
CA THR A 15 -7.96 -0.26 6.24
C THR A 15 -8.35 -1.26 7.33
N VAL A 16 -9.14 -2.26 6.95
CA VAL A 16 -9.52 -3.36 7.84
C VAL A 16 -9.10 -4.67 7.21
N ARG A 17 -8.45 -5.51 8.03
CA ARG A 17 -8.00 -6.84 7.61
C ARG A 17 -8.43 -7.90 8.62
N ASP A 18 -8.62 -9.12 8.13
CA ASP A 18 -8.40 -10.32 8.93
C ASP A 18 -6.95 -10.82 8.73
N GLU A 19 -6.64 -11.97 9.30
CA GLU A 19 -5.31 -12.58 9.19
C GLU A 19 -4.92 -12.90 7.72
N PHE A 20 -5.90 -13.11 6.83
CA PHE A 20 -5.68 -13.66 5.49
C PHE A 20 -5.83 -12.60 4.39
N GLN A 21 -6.72 -11.62 4.54
CA GLN A 21 -7.09 -10.71 3.46
C GLN A 21 -7.41 -9.30 3.93
N LEU A 22 -7.35 -8.36 2.99
CA LEU A 22 -7.90 -7.01 3.14
C LEU A 22 -9.44 -7.11 3.01
N LEU A 23 -10.16 -6.66 4.02
CA LEU A 23 -11.62 -6.68 4.04
C LEU A 23 -12.22 -5.38 3.50
N LEU A 24 -11.61 -4.25 3.84
CA LEU A 24 -12.12 -2.93 3.50
C LEU A 24 -10.99 -1.90 3.46
N GLU A 25 -11.12 -0.93 2.56
CA GLU A 25 -10.41 0.35 2.58
C GLU A 25 -11.45 1.48 2.48
N SER A 26 -11.35 2.48 3.35
CA SER A 26 -12.24 3.63 3.36
C SER A 26 -11.45 4.93 3.53
N PRO A 27 -11.32 5.77 2.48
CA PRO A 27 -10.68 7.08 2.59
C PRO A 27 -11.34 7.98 3.63
N GLY A 28 -10.54 8.84 4.29
CA GLY A 28 -11.00 9.76 5.33
C GLY A 28 -11.76 10.97 4.78
N TYR A 29 -12.85 10.75 4.04
CA TYR A 29 -13.68 11.79 3.42
C TYR A 29 -15.14 11.63 3.83
N ILE A 30 -15.79 12.75 4.13
CA ILE A 30 -17.25 12.86 4.36
C ILE A 30 -17.77 14.10 3.64
N ILE A 31 -18.88 13.96 2.93
CA ILE A 31 -19.66 15.07 2.36
C ILE A 31 -21.05 14.99 2.98
N ASP A 32 -21.55 16.13 3.49
CA ASP A 32 -22.90 16.27 4.04
C ASP A 32 -23.57 17.43 3.30
N CYS A 33 -24.42 17.11 2.34
CA CYS A 33 -25.05 18.11 1.48
C CYS A 33 -26.56 17.87 1.42
N SER A 34 -27.34 18.84 1.90
CA SER A 34 -28.81 18.86 1.74
C SER A 34 -29.54 17.59 2.15
N GLY A 35 -29.07 16.92 3.22
CA GLY A 35 -29.67 15.68 3.73
C GLY A 35 -29.17 14.41 3.04
N GLN A 36 -28.23 14.53 2.10
CA GLN A 36 -27.52 13.40 1.52
C GLN A 36 -26.11 13.35 2.08
N GLU A 37 -25.69 12.17 2.53
CA GLU A 37 -24.36 11.93 3.07
C GLU A 37 -23.60 10.93 2.18
N TRP A 38 -22.33 11.26 1.88
CA TRP A 38 -21.38 10.32 1.29
C TRP A 38 -20.19 10.15 2.22
N ILE A 39 -19.70 8.92 2.34
CA ILE A 39 -18.57 8.58 3.23
C ILE A 39 -17.54 7.75 2.45
N GLY A 40 -16.27 7.94 2.78
CA GLY A 40 -15.18 7.16 2.23
C GLY A 40 -14.94 7.43 0.74
N LYS A 41 -14.91 6.37 -0.06
CA LYS A 41 -14.62 6.45 -1.51
C LYS A 41 -15.64 7.31 -2.25
N GLU A 42 -16.93 7.17 -1.92
CA GLU A 42 -17.99 7.94 -2.59
C GLU A 42 -17.85 9.44 -2.33
N ALA A 43 -17.43 9.84 -1.13
CA ALA A 43 -17.15 11.23 -0.79
C ALA A 43 -15.89 11.73 -1.51
N ARG A 44 -14.81 10.96 -1.49
CA ARG A 44 -13.57 11.33 -2.18
C ARG A 44 -13.80 11.56 -3.68
N ASP A 45 -14.55 10.68 -4.32
CA ASP A 45 -14.83 10.73 -5.75
C ASP A 45 -15.78 11.90 -6.13
N ARG A 46 -16.23 12.72 -5.15
CA ARG A 46 -17.07 13.91 -5.30
C ARG A 46 -16.51 15.15 -4.59
N ALA A 47 -15.32 15.06 -4.03
CA ALA A 47 -14.76 16.09 -3.16
C ALA A 47 -14.62 17.45 -3.84
N GLN A 48 -14.31 17.48 -5.14
CA GLN A 48 -14.19 18.71 -5.91
C GLN A 48 -15.54 19.25 -6.42
N LEU A 49 -16.58 18.38 -6.48
CA LEU A 49 -17.94 18.81 -6.81
C LEU A 49 -18.62 19.53 -5.62
N PHE A 50 -18.24 19.18 -4.39
CA PHE A 50 -18.82 19.70 -3.14
C PHE A 50 -17.72 20.17 -2.19
N PRO A 51 -16.84 21.11 -2.59
CA PRO A 51 -15.65 21.47 -1.82
C PRO A 51 -16.00 22.11 -0.45
N ASN A 52 -17.12 22.83 -0.35
CA ASN A 52 -17.54 23.47 0.89
C ASN A 52 -18.18 22.52 1.89
N GLU A 53 -18.78 21.45 1.42
CA GLU A 53 -19.46 20.42 2.21
C GLU A 53 -18.57 19.22 2.51
N CYS A 54 -17.41 19.12 1.80
CA CYS A 54 -16.45 18.04 1.96
C CYS A 54 -15.54 18.30 3.15
N ASN A 55 -15.49 17.34 4.07
CA ASN A 55 -14.50 17.33 5.14
C ASN A 55 -13.61 16.09 5.01
N ASN A 56 -12.31 16.30 4.89
CA ASN A 56 -11.28 15.27 4.86
C ASN A 56 -10.19 15.48 5.92
N ARG A 57 -10.40 16.45 6.87
CA ARG A 57 -9.45 16.81 7.92
C ARG A 57 -9.79 16.24 9.29
N PHE A 58 -10.96 15.64 9.45
CA PHE A 58 -11.47 15.23 10.77
C PHE A 58 -10.58 14.19 11.47
N TRP A 59 -9.93 13.29 10.75
CA TRP A 59 -8.94 12.36 11.31
C TRP A 59 -7.67 13.08 11.75
N PHE A 60 -7.13 13.96 10.91
CA PHE A 60 -5.98 14.80 11.21
C PHE A 60 -6.21 15.65 12.46
N GLU A 61 -7.34 16.33 12.55
CA GLU A 61 -7.67 17.20 13.68
C GLU A 61 -7.99 16.40 14.94
N LEU A 62 -8.62 15.22 14.82
CA LEU A 62 -8.78 14.32 15.97
C LEU A 62 -7.43 13.86 16.52
N ALA A 63 -6.52 13.44 15.64
CA ALA A 63 -5.20 12.96 16.05
C ALA A 63 -4.44 14.02 16.86
N GLN A 64 -4.55 15.29 16.50
CA GLN A 64 -3.88 16.42 17.16
C GLN A 64 -4.67 17.02 18.34
N SER A 65 -5.79 16.44 18.75
CA SER A 65 -6.62 16.95 19.85
C SER A 65 -5.80 17.15 21.13
N GLN A 66 -6.07 18.29 21.80
CA GLN A 66 -5.49 18.62 23.10
C GLN A 66 -6.55 18.54 24.21
N ALA A 67 -6.12 18.33 25.45
CA ALA A 67 -7.02 18.10 26.59
C ALA A 67 -8.11 19.17 26.78
N ASN A 68 -7.80 20.43 26.48
CA ASN A 68 -8.71 21.56 26.66
C ASN A 68 -9.41 22.02 25.37
N ALA A 69 -9.18 21.31 24.24
CA ALA A 69 -9.63 21.73 22.91
C ALA A 69 -10.04 20.56 22.02
N VAL A 70 -10.83 19.62 22.56
CA VAL A 70 -11.40 18.56 21.74
C VAL A 70 -12.50 19.13 20.86
N ASN A 71 -12.31 19.10 19.54
CA ASN A 71 -13.34 19.52 18.60
C ASN A 71 -14.41 18.43 18.49
N GLN A 72 -15.58 18.70 19.09
CA GLN A 72 -16.71 17.76 19.10
C GLN A 72 -17.26 17.48 17.70
N SER A 73 -17.18 18.44 16.77
CA SER A 73 -17.62 18.24 15.39
C SER A 73 -16.76 17.19 14.70
N ASN A 74 -15.44 17.26 14.85
CA ASN A 74 -14.52 16.27 14.26
C ASN A 74 -14.69 14.90 14.89
N ALA A 75 -14.88 14.82 16.20
CA ALA A 75 -15.18 13.56 16.88
C ALA A 75 -16.46 12.90 16.35
N LYS A 76 -17.50 13.69 16.02
CA LYS A 76 -18.72 13.19 15.39
C LYS A 76 -18.48 12.69 13.97
N LEU A 77 -17.64 13.36 13.17
CA LEU A 77 -17.28 12.90 11.83
C LEU A 77 -16.48 11.60 11.88
N VAL A 78 -15.51 11.48 12.80
CA VAL A 78 -14.79 10.22 13.03
C VAL A 78 -15.75 9.11 13.44
N LEU A 79 -16.70 9.39 14.35
CA LEU A 79 -17.73 8.42 14.75
C LEU A 79 -18.54 7.94 13.54
N ARG A 80 -19.00 8.85 12.68
CA ARG A 80 -19.78 8.52 11.47
C ARG A 80 -18.95 7.65 10.49
N HIS A 81 -17.72 8.07 10.20
CA HIS A 81 -16.82 7.33 9.32
C HIS A 81 -16.52 5.93 9.87
N LEU A 82 -16.11 5.83 11.13
CA LEU A 82 -15.80 4.55 11.76
C LEU A 82 -17.03 3.65 11.91
N ALA A 83 -18.23 4.23 12.12
CA ALA A 83 -19.50 3.47 12.10
C ALA A 83 -19.77 2.85 10.74
N SER A 84 -19.58 3.62 9.65
CA SER A 84 -19.71 3.12 8.28
C SER A 84 -18.72 1.98 7.98
N VAL A 85 -17.46 2.11 8.41
CA VAL A 85 -16.44 1.06 8.29
C VAL A 85 -16.87 -0.17 9.10
N TRP A 86 -17.27 0.03 10.36
CA TRP A 86 -17.59 -1.06 11.27
C TRP A 86 -18.81 -1.87 10.82
N GLN A 87 -19.84 -1.21 10.33
CA GLN A 87 -21.05 -1.88 9.79
C GLN A 87 -20.74 -2.88 8.68
N GLN A 88 -19.71 -2.64 7.87
CA GLN A 88 -19.35 -3.48 6.74
C GLN A 88 -18.55 -4.73 7.15
N VAL A 89 -17.88 -4.70 8.33
CA VAL A 89 -16.93 -5.75 8.73
C VAL A 89 -17.29 -6.46 10.03
N SER A 90 -18.28 -5.98 10.78
CA SER A 90 -18.56 -6.38 12.17
C SER A 90 -19.16 -7.77 12.35
N SER A 91 -19.64 -8.40 11.29
CA SER A 91 -20.55 -9.58 11.35
C SER A 91 -20.03 -10.75 12.19
N ASN A 92 -18.72 -10.88 12.43
CA ASN A 92 -18.14 -11.98 13.21
C ASN A 92 -16.92 -11.60 14.06
N ALA A 93 -16.61 -10.30 14.18
CA ALA A 93 -15.41 -9.84 14.89
C ALA A 93 -15.59 -9.93 16.41
N THR A 94 -14.77 -10.73 17.08
CA THR A 94 -14.78 -10.87 18.54
C THR A 94 -13.65 -10.10 19.23
N SER A 95 -12.62 -9.72 18.49
CA SER A 95 -11.53 -8.86 18.97
C SER A 95 -10.95 -8.03 17.86
N VAL A 96 -10.56 -6.79 18.19
CA VAL A 96 -9.98 -5.82 17.27
C VAL A 96 -8.63 -5.36 17.79
N ILE A 97 -7.63 -5.37 16.89
CA ILE A 97 -6.34 -4.70 17.09
C ILE A 97 -6.41 -3.38 16.31
N LEU A 98 -6.17 -2.26 16.98
CA LEU A 98 -5.97 -0.97 16.33
C LEU A 98 -4.48 -0.77 16.05
N THR A 99 -4.11 -0.44 14.84
CA THR A 99 -2.78 0.08 14.55
C THR A 99 -2.88 1.57 14.25
N VAL A 100 -2.05 2.38 14.93
CA VAL A 100 -2.21 3.83 14.96
C VAL A 100 -0.92 4.54 14.55
N PRO A 101 -1.03 5.63 13.78
CA PRO A 101 0.12 6.43 13.38
C PRO A 101 0.71 7.23 14.56
N ALA A 102 1.95 7.70 14.36
CA ALA A 102 2.67 8.52 15.34
C ALA A 102 2.02 9.89 15.62
N THR A 103 1.10 10.30 14.77
CA THR A 103 0.45 11.62 14.81
C THR A 103 -0.56 11.79 15.95
N PHE A 104 -1.03 10.69 16.55
CA PHE A 104 -2.03 10.75 17.60
C PHE A 104 -1.45 11.21 18.94
N THR A 105 -2.03 12.28 19.47
CA THR A 105 -1.82 12.70 20.87
C THR A 105 -2.50 11.72 21.84
N LYS A 106 -2.11 11.76 23.11
CA LYS A 106 -2.77 10.97 24.17
C LYS A 106 -4.27 11.28 24.25
N THR A 107 -4.66 12.55 24.08
CA THR A 107 -6.06 12.98 24.09
C THR A 107 -6.81 12.42 22.89
N GLY A 108 -6.24 12.54 21.69
CA GLY A 108 -6.83 11.97 20.45
C GLY A 108 -7.08 10.47 20.57
N LEU A 109 -6.13 9.71 21.14
CA LEU A 109 -6.30 8.28 21.41
C LEU A 109 -7.42 8.00 22.42
N GLY A 110 -7.54 8.82 23.44
CA GLY A 110 -8.63 8.70 24.44
C GLY A 110 -10.00 8.91 23.80
N VAL A 111 -10.14 9.92 22.93
CA VAL A 111 -11.39 10.16 22.19
C VAL A 111 -11.68 9.02 21.22
N LEU A 112 -10.67 8.51 20.49
CA LEU A 112 -10.81 7.37 19.61
C LEU A 112 -11.32 6.12 20.33
N LEU A 113 -10.75 5.77 21.48
CA LEU A 113 -11.22 4.64 22.29
C LEU A 113 -12.63 4.86 22.82
N GLY A 114 -13.00 6.10 23.15
CA GLY A 114 -14.37 6.49 23.50
C GLY A 114 -15.35 6.22 22.34
N ILE A 115 -14.98 6.59 21.12
CA ILE A 115 -15.75 6.33 19.90
C ILE A 115 -15.87 4.82 19.65
N CYS A 116 -14.78 4.07 19.75
CA CYS A 116 -14.80 2.60 19.61
C CYS A 116 -15.76 1.95 20.63
N LYS A 117 -15.73 2.41 21.88
CA LYS A 117 -16.65 1.94 22.94
C LYS A 117 -18.11 2.25 22.60
N GLN A 118 -18.41 3.45 22.09
CA GLN A 118 -19.76 3.85 21.67
C GLN A 118 -20.27 2.98 20.53
N LEU A 119 -19.40 2.60 19.60
CA LEU A 119 -19.73 1.71 18.47
C LEU A 119 -19.68 0.22 18.82
N ALA A 120 -19.44 -0.12 20.09
CA ALA A 120 -19.26 -1.51 20.55
C ALA A 120 -18.17 -2.27 19.77
N ILE A 121 -17.12 -1.58 19.31
CA ILE A 121 -15.95 -2.19 18.69
C ILE A 121 -15.10 -2.84 19.80
N PRO A 122 -14.88 -4.17 19.76
CA PRO A 122 -14.20 -4.89 20.84
C PRO A 122 -12.66 -4.74 20.74
N VAL A 123 -12.15 -3.50 20.94
CA VAL A 123 -10.71 -3.23 20.91
C VAL A 123 -10.01 -3.93 22.05
N ARG A 124 -8.97 -4.73 21.73
CA ARG A 124 -8.18 -5.50 22.69
C ARG A 124 -6.70 -5.11 22.73
N ALA A 125 -6.21 -4.45 21.68
CA ALA A 125 -4.84 -3.95 21.62
C ALA A 125 -4.79 -2.67 20.76
N MET A 126 -3.79 -1.83 21.03
CA MET A 126 -3.49 -0.65 20.23
C MET A 126 -1.97 -0.56 20.04
N ILE A 127 -1.50 -0.59 18.78
CA ILE A 127 -0.09 -0.70 18.44
C ILE A 127 0.33 0.49 17.58
N HIS A 128 1.47 1.08 17.89
CA HIS A 128 2.07 2.13 17.09
C HIS A 128 2.62 1.58 15.77
N HIS A 129 2.32 2.21 14.63
CA HIS A 129 2.72 1.74 13.30
C HIS A 129 4.21 1.42 13.21
N ALA A 130 5.06 2.31 13.69
CA ALA A 130 6.51 2.20 13.48
C ALA A 130 7.13 0.93 14.10
N VAL A 131 6.59 0.39 15.20
CA VAL A 131 7.14 -0.84 15.81
C VAL A 131 6.72 -2.12 15.09
N LEU A 132 5.87 -2.00 14.07
CA LEU A 132 5.43 -3.12 13.22
C LEU A 132 6.24 -3.22 11.92
N VAL A 133 7.22 -2.33 11.68
CA VAL A 133 8.07 -2.43 10.48
C VAL A 133 9.01 -3.62 10.58
N PRO A 134 9.43 -4.20 9.45
CA PRO A 134 10.29 -5.37 9.45
C PRO A 134 11.75 -4.99 9.75
N ARG A 135 12.43 -5.85 10.51
CA ARG A 135 13.87 -5.80 10.69
C ARG A 135 14.59 -6.36 9.46
N GLN A 136 15.68 -5.72 9.08
CA GLN A 136 16.61 -6.28 8.10
C GLN A 136 17.72 -7.05 8.83
N SER A 137 17.76 -8.38 8.68
CA SER A 137 18.63 -9.28 9.45
C SER A 137 20.12 -8.95 9.40
N ASP A 138 20.62 -8.45 8.27
CA ASP A 138 22.04 -8.19 8.03
C ASP A 138 22.40 -6.70 8.07
N TYR A 139 21.53 -5.89 8.69
CA TYR A 139 21.68 -4.45 8.67
C TYR A 139 21.87 -3.88 10.08
N THR A 140 22.93 -3.10 10.26
CA THR A 140 23.31 -2.48 11.55
C THR A 140 23.09 -0.98 11.59
N GLY A 141 22.40 -0.42 10.60
CA GLY A 141 22.12 1.01 10.51
C GLY A 141 20.80 1.43 11.18
N LEU A 142 20.37 2.66 10.87
CA LEU A 142 19.15 3.22 11.40
C LEU A 142 17.91 2.64 10.69
N THR A 143 16.89 2.28 11.45
CA THR A 143 15.57 1.96 10.91
C THR A 143 14.63 3.13 11.16
N ILE A 144 14.06 3.66 10.10
CA ILE A 144 13.17 4.83 10.13
C ILE A 144 11.84 4.43 9.49
N HIS A 145 10.74 4.73 10.14
CA HIS A 145 9.41 4.58 9.58
C HIS A 145 8.89 5.94 9.11
N LEU A 146 8.55 6.05 7.83
CA LEU A 146 7.91 7.20 7.23
C LEU A 146 6.44 6.85 6.99
N ASP A 147 5.54 7.56 7.65
CA ASP A 147 4.09 7.41 7.55
C ASP A 147 3.50 8.69 6.95
N MET A 148 3.33 8.68 5.62
CA MET A 148 2.67 9.79 4.94
C MET A 148 1.17 9.60 4.98
N GLN A 149 0.49 10.58 5.52
CA GLN A 149 -0.95 10.65 5.63
C GLN A 149 -1.51 11.66 4.62
N LEU A 150 -2.81 11.94 4.68
CA LEU A 150 -3.44 12.88 3.75
C LEU A 150 -2.91 14.31 3.95
N HIS A 151 -2.79 14.77 5.20
CA HIS A 151 -2.43 16.16 5.51
C HIS A 151 -1.04 16.36 6.10
N GLN A 152 -0.39 15.30 6.59
CA GLN A 152 0.91 15.38 7.25
C GLN A 152 1.74 14.13 7.00
N THR A 153 3.02 14.19 7.35
CA THR A 153 3.93 13.04 7.33
C THR A 153 4.59 12.91 8.70
N ALA A 154 4.52 11.71 9.29
CA ALA A 154 5.27 11.38 10.49
C ALA A 154 6.52 10.58 10.12
N ILE A 155 7.67 10.97 10.66
CA ILE A 155 8.93 10.28 10.47
C ILE A 155 9.41 9.82 11.85
N THR A 156 9.43 8.51 12.06
CA THR A 156 9.73 7.89 13.35
C THR A 156 11.07 7.16 13.28
N LEU A 157 12.02 7.58 14.10
CA LEU A 157 13.26 6.84 14.32
C LEU A 157 13.00 5.71 15.33
N LEU A 158 13.41 4.50 14.96
CA LEU A 158 13.34 3.33 15.83
C LEU A 158 14.68 3.06 16.48
N GLN A 159 14.64 2.68 17.75
CA GLN A 159 15.78 2.12 18.48
C GLN A 159 15.59 0.61 18.57
N GLU A 160 16.60 -0.12 18.12
CA GLU A 160 16.65 -1.58 18.28
C GLU A 160 17.50 -1.93 19.50
N ARG A 161 16.94 -2.73 20.42
CA ARG A 161 17.62 -3.33 21.57
C ARG A 161 17.06 -4.71 21.87
N ASN A 162 17.92 -5.71 22.06
CA ASN A 162 17.53 -7.07 22.43
C ASN A 162 16.45 -7.66 21.48
N ASP A 163 16.64 -7.47 20.18
CA ASP A 163 15.68 -7.89 19.15
C ASP A 163 14.28 -7.26 19.27
N GLU A 164 14.16 -6.10 19.91
CA GLU A 164 12.92 -5.33 20.00
C GLU A 164 13.10 -3.95 19.38
N PHE A 165 12.08 -3.49 18.64
CA PHE A 165 11.94 -2.11 18.22
C PHE A 165 11.19 -1.29 19.27
N SER A 166 11.72 -0.12 19.57
CA SER A 166 11.04 0.90 20.36
C SER A 166 11.06 2.25 19.65
N VAL A 167 10.00 3.04 19.82
CA VAL A 167 9.92 4.41 19.29
C VAL A 167 10.93 5.28 20.04
N SER A 168 11.87 5.87 19.31
CA SER A 168 12.90 6.79 19.87
C SER A 168 12.49 8.24 19.70
N THR A 169 12.35 8.69 18.45
CA THR A 169 12.04 10.08 18.10
C THR A 169 10.98 10.13 17.02
N VAL A 170 10.10 11.12 17.08
CA VAL A 170 9.07 11.38 16.06
C VAL A 170 9.20 12.81 15.60
N GLU A 171 9.34 13.01 14.30
CA GLU A 171 9.31 14.30 13.63
C GLU A 171 8.04 14.38 12.78
N LEU A 172 7.33 15.51 12.84
CA LEU A 172 6.11 15.75 12.09
C LEU A 172 6.33 16.83 11.03
N LEU A 173 5.84 16.58 9.85
CA LEU A 173 5.77 17.53 8.73
C LEU A 173 4.29 17.84 8.45
N ASP A 174 3.76 18.87 9.09
CA ASP A 174 2.32 19.22 9.05
C ASP A 174 1.86 19.76 7.68
N ASP A 175 2.80 20.18 6.83
CA ASP A 175 2.53 20.76 5.51
C ASP A 175 2.80 19.78 4.34
N ILE A 176 3.18 18.54 4.64
CA ILE A 176 3.51 17.52 3.63
C ILE A 176 2.68 16.26 3.89
N GLY A 177 1.70 16.04 3.04
CA GLY A 177 0.87 14.86 2.97
C GLY A 177 0.36 14.67 1.54
N PHE A 178 -0.36 13.61 1.28
CA PHE A 178 -0.87 13.30 -0.06
C PHE A 178 -1.75 14.41 -0.64
N ALA A 179 -2.56 15.10 0.18
CA ALA A 179 -3.37 16.23 -0.29
C ALA A 179 -2.50 17.32 -0.92
N SER A 180 -1.41 17.73 -0.24
CA SER A 180 -0.52 18.77 -0.74
C SER A 180 0.31 18.31 -1.96
N ILE A 181 0.60 17.02 -2.07
CA ILE A 181 1.27 16.42 -3.24
C ILE A 181 0.33 16.40 -4.43
N TYR A 182 -0.90 15.94 -4.24
CA TYR A 182 -1.90 15.89 -5.31
C TYR A 182 -2.28 17.29 -5.82
N THR A 183 -2.41 18.28 -4.94
CA THR A 183 -2.62 19.68 -5.36
C THR A 183 -1.49 20.17 -6.25
N THR A 184 -0.23 19.98 -5.82
CA THR A 184 0.94 20.39 -6.63
C THR A 184 1.00 19.67 -7.98
N ALA A 185 0.69 18.36 -8.00
CA ALA A 185 0.65 17.59 -9.25
C ALA A 185 -0.51 18.02 -10.15
N ALA A 186 -1.69 18.28 -9.59
CA ALA A 186 -2.85 18.78 -10.32
C ALA A 186 -2.58 20.13 -10.98
N GLU A 187 -1.98 21.07 -10.26
CA GLU A 187 -1.56 22.39 -10.78
C GLU A 187 -0.59 22.24 -11.96
N TYR A 188 0.41 21.37 -11.86
CA TYR A 188 1.34 21.10 -12.95
C TYR A 188 0.63 20.48 -14.16
N ILE A 189 -0.20 19.47 -13.96
CA ILE A 189 -0.96 18.81 -15.04
C ILE A 189 -1.92 19.80 -15.71
N ALA A 190 -2.60 20.65 -14.93
CA ALA A 190 -3.47 21.70 -15.48
C ALA A 190 -2.71 22.67 -16.40
N GLN A 191 -1.49 23.10 -16.01
CA GLN A 191 -0.64 23.92 -16.86
C GLN A 191 -0.27 23.22 -18.17
N VAL A 192 -0.01 21.93 -18.15
CA VAL A 192 0.26 21.13 -19.36
C VAL A 192 -0.99 21.08 -20.26
N PHE A 193 -2.19 20.85 -19.69
CA PHE A 193 -3.46 20.89 -20.44
C PHE A 193 -3.73 22.26 -21.06
N ILE A 194 -3.57 23.35 -20.30
CA ILE A 194 -3.73 24.72 -20.80
C ILE A 194 -2.78 24.96 -21.99
N SER A 195 -1.54 24.54 -21.87
CA SER A 195 -0.53 24.73 -22.93
C SER A 195 -0.83 23.93 -24.20
N ALA A 196 -1.27 22.68 -24.04
CA ALA A 196 -1.49 21.75 -25.14
C ALA A 196 -2.86 21.94 -25.80
N THR A 197 -3.91 22.24 -25.05
CA THR A 197 -5.30 22.17 -25.51
C THR A 197 -6.11 23.43 -25.28
N ARG A 198 -5.58 24.41 -24.52
CA ARG A 198 -6.30 25.61 -24.05
C ARG A 198 -7.43 25.33 -23.07
N LEU A 199 -7.56 24.11 -22.59
CA LEU A 199 -8.49 23.72 -21.54
C LEU A 199 -7.83 23.89 -20.18
N ASP A 200 -8.48 24.61 -19.26
CA ASP A 200 -8.08 24.69 -17.85
C ASP A 200 -8.96 23.73 -17.03
N PRO A 201 -8.43 22.57 -16.60
CA PRO A 201 -9.22 21.62 -15.84
C PRO A 201 -9.59 22.10 -14.42
N MET A 202 -8.92 23.13 -13.89
CA MET A 202 -9.18 23.67 -12.55
C MET A 202 -10.31 24.74 -12.56
N HIS A 203 -10.86 25.05 -13.74
CA HIS A 203 -11.90 26.08 -13.90
C HIS A 203 -13.33 25.52 -13.87
N ASP A 204 -13.47 24.19 -13.88
CA ASP A 204 -14.74 23.47 -13.89
C ASP A 204 -14.70 22.33 -12.89
N ALA A 205 -15.69 22.26 -12.00
CA ALA A 205 -15.69 21.28 -10.89
C ALA A 205 -15.71 19.82 -11.37
N GLU A 206 -16.39 19.52 -12.49
CA GLU A 206 -16.44 18.16 -13.05
C GLU A 206 -15.07 17.77 -13.63
N LEU A 207 -14.39 18.69 -14.32
CA LEU A 207 -13.05 18.48 -14.86
C LEU A 207 -12.02 18.32 -13.74
N GLU A 208 -12.11 19.20 -12.73
CA GLU A 208 -11.23 19.12 -11.55
C GLU A 208 -11.42 17.76 -10.85
N GLN A 209 -12.66 17.31 -10.68
CA GLN A 209 -12.92 15.99 -10.08
C GLN A 209 -12.37 14.84 -10.94
N GLN A 210 -12.52 14.88 -12.26
CA GLN A 210 -11.93 13.89 -13.17
C GLN A 210 -10.40 13.86 -13.03
N LEU A 211 -9.77 15.03 -12.98
CA LEU A 211 -8.33 15.17 -12.80
C LEU A 211 -7.89 14.54 -11.47
N PHE A 212 -8.50 14.94 -10.34
CA PHE A 212 -8.14 14.41 -9.03
C PHE A 212 -8.37 12.89 -8.91
N ASN A 213 -9.43 12.36 -9.50
CA ASN A 213 -9.70 10.91 -9.52
C ASN A 213 -8.64 10.13 -10.31
N SER A 214 -8.05 10.77 -11.32
CA SER A 214 -7.06 10.14 -12.21
C SER A 214 -5.63 10.29 -11.72
N LEU A 215 -5.34 11.25 -10.82
CA LEU A 215 -3.99 11.58 -10.34
C LEU A 215 -3.20 10.36 -9.86
N PRO A 216 -3.72 9.48 -8.99
CA PRO A 216 -2.92 8.35 -8.48
C PRO A 216 -2.41 7.46 -9.61
N VAL A 217 -3.25 7.16 -10.59
CA VAL A 217 -2.93 6.32 -11.74
C VAL A 217 -1.96 7.04 -12.69
N TRP A 218 -2.18 8.31 -12.97
CA TRP A 218 -1.29 9.08 -13.85
C TRP A 218 0.10 9.26 -13.26
N LEU A 219 0.21 9.52 -11.96
CA LEU A 219 1.49 9.60 -11.27
C LEU A 219 2.26 8.26 -11.34
N GLU A 220 1.59 7.14 -11.09
CA GLU A 220 2.19 5.81 -11.18
C GLU A 220 2.64 5.49 -12.61
N GLN A 221 1.82 5.79 -13.61
CA GLN A 221 2.17 5.59 -15.02
C GLN A 221 3.33 6.48 -15.45
N ALA A 222 3.33 7.75 -15.05
CA ALA A 222 4.44 8.66 -15.36
C ALA A 222 5.75 8.15 -14.75
N GLN A 223 5.74 7.67 -13.50
CA GLN A 223 6.94 7.11 -12.85
C GLN A 223 7.45 5.85 -13.52
N SER A 224 6.56 4.95 -13.94
CA SER A 224 6.96 3.67 -14.54
C SER A 224 7.36 3.79 -16.01
N GLN A 225 6.75 4.73 -16.77
CA GLN A 225 6.92 4.86 -18.22
C GLN A 225 7.71 6.11 -18.64
N GLY A 226 8.06 6.99 -17.68
CA GLY A 226 8.73 8.27 -17.95
C GLY A 226 7.77 9.41 -18.38
N ALA A 227 6.62 9.07 -18.94
CA ALA A 227 5.55 10.01 -19.29
C ALA A 227 4.20 9.30 -19.30
N VAL A 228 3.10 10.07 -19.21
CA VAL A 228 1.74 9.55 -19.27
C VAL A 228 0.86 10.41 -20.18
N GLN A 229 0.00 9.77 -20.95
CA GLN A 229 -1.05 10.44 -21.71
C GLN A 229 -2.29 10.63 -20.83
N CYS A 230 -2.49 11.85 -20.34
CA CYS A 230 -3.64 12.25 -19.55
C CYS A 230 -4.83 12.57 -20.44
N ARG A 231 -6.04 12.14 -20.09
CA ARG A 231 -7.28 12.35 -20.85
C ARG A 231 -8.38 12.87 -19.94
N LEU A 232 -9.06 13.93 -20.39
CA LEU A 232 -10.21 14.53 -19.74
C LEU A 232 -11.37 14.65 -20.72
N GLN A 233 -12.60 14.45 -20.24
CA GLN A 233 -13.82 14.57 -21.04
C GLN A 233 -14.52 15.88 -20.69
N TYR A 234 -14.78 16.72 -21.69
CA TYR A 234 -15.51 17.96 -21.51
C TYR A 234 -16.41 18.26 -22.70
N GLN A 235 -17.70 18.52 -22.47
CA GLN A 235 -18.67 18.86 -23.51
C GLN A 235 -18.64 17.90 -24.73
N ASN A 236 -18.62 16.59 -24.48
CA ASN A 236 -18.53 15.52 -25.49
C ASN A 236 -17.21 15.48 -26.29
N ASN A 237 -16.20 16.25 -25.92
CA ASN A 237 -14.87 16.20 -26.50
C ASN A 237 -13.88 15.56 -25.54
N THR A 238 -12.88 14.87 -26.11
CA THR A 238 -11.74 14.33 -25.35
C THR A 238 -10.56 15.27 -25.52
N TYR A 239 -10.01 15.72 -24.42
CA TYR A 239 -8.79 16.53 -24.38
C TYR A 239 -7.64 15.67 -23.88
N GLU A 240 -6.51 15.75 -24.54
CA GLU A 240 -5.34 14.92 -24.24
C GLU A 240 -4.09 15.79 -24.05
N ALA A 241 -3.29 15.43 -23.05
CA ALA A 241 -2.01 16.06 -22.79
C ALA A 241 -0.98 15.00 -22.37
N ILE A 242 0.27 15.17 -22.78
CA ILE A 242 1.38 14.30 -22.37
C ILE A 242 2.10 14.97 -21.22
N VAL A 243 2.15 14.28 -20.08
CA VAL A 243 2.77 14.74 -18.83
C VAL A 243 4.00 13.89 -18.57
N ASP A 244 5.16 14.53 -18.46
CA ASP A 244 6.42 13.86 -18.18
C ASP A 244 6.69 13.75 -16.67
N ALA A 245 7.33 12.64 -16.25
CA ALA A 245 7.67 12.38 -14.85
C ALA A 245 8.68 13.40 -14.30
N HIS A 246 9.60 13.91 -15.13
CA HIS A 246 10.62 14.85 -14.68
C HIS A 246 10.00 16.18 -14.24
N GLY A 247 9.04 16.71 -15.01
CA GLY A 247 8.32 17.93 -14.66
C GLY A 247 7.47 17.78 -13.40
N LEU A 248 6.77 16.64 -13.24
CA LEU A 248 6.04 16.30 -12.02
C LEU A 248 6.95 16.31 -10.79
N ILE A 249 8.08 15.59 -10.85
CA ILE A 249 9.04 15.51 -9.73
C ILE A 249 9.70 16.85 -9.48
N ALA A 250 9.99 17.66 -10.50
CA ALA A 250 10.56 19.00 -10.31
C ALA A 250 9.64 19.89 -9.47
N GLY A 251 8.32 19.85 -9.69
CA GLY A 251 7.33 20.55 -8.87
C GLY A 251 7.30 20.08 -7.40
N LEU A 252 7.55 18.79 -7.18
CA LEU A 252 7.50 18.18 -5.84
C LEU A 252 8.86 18.19 -5.09
N LYS A 253 9.93 18.62 -5.76
CA LYS A 253 11.32 18.54 -5.23
C LYS A 253 11.51 19.19 -3.87
N LEU A 254 10.87 20.33 -3.61
CA LEU A 254 10.98 21.01 -2.31
C LEU A 254 10.37 20.17 -1.17
N LYS A 255 9.25 19.51 -1.41
CA LYS A 255 8.59 18.65 -0.42
C LYS A 255 9.44 17.39 -0.17
N LEU A 256 9.92 16.76 -1.24
CA LEU A 256 10.80 15.58 -1.12
C LEU A 256 12.11 15.92 -0.40
N ASN A 257 12.72 17.07 -0.67
CA ASN A 257 13.93 17.53 0.03
C ASN A 257 13.68 17.72 1.53
N LYS A 258 12.53 18.27 1.95
CA LYS A 258 12.22 18.40 3.36
C LYS A 258 12.19 17.03 4.05
N ILE A 259 11.55 16.03 3.43
CA ILE A 259 11.53 14.66 3.96
C ILE A 259 12.96 14.11 4.07
N ILE A 260 13.76 14.19 3.00
CA ILE A 260 15.13 13.69 2.98
C ILE A 260 16.00 14.38 4.03
N ASN A 261 15.86 15.68 4.21
CA ASN A 261 16.64 16.43 5.22
C ASN A 261 16.37 15.94 6.64
N ILE A 262 15.10 15.60 6.96
CA ILE A 262 14.78 15.00 8.26
C ILE A 262 15.38 13.59 8.37
N LEU A 263 15.25 12.76 7.36
CA LEU A 263 15.85 11.42 7.36
C LEU A 263 17.36 11.47 7.61
N LEU A 264 18.04 12.42 6.99
CA LEU A 264 19.50 12.63 7.16
C LEU A 264 19.88 13.28 8.51
N SER A 265 18.95 14.00 9.16
CA SER A 265 19.22 14.67 10.44
C SER A 265 19.35 13.70 11.62
N PHE A 266 18.80 12.49 11.53
CA PHE A 266 18.88 11.52 12.63
C PHE A 266 20.30 11.00 12.88
N ASP A 267 21.07 10.68 11.84
CA ASP A 267 22.52 10.46 11.92
C ASP A 267 23.12 10.40 10.51
N SER A 268 23.90 11.42 10.15
CA SER A 268 24.52 11.51 8.82
C SER A 268 25.68 10.52 8.59
N LYS A 269 26.12 9.81 9.63
CA LYS A 269 27.26 8.87 9.56
C LYS A 269 26.85 7.41 9.43
N GLN A 270 25.59 7.10 9.71
CA GLN A 270 25.08 5.74 9.60
C GLN A 270 24.21 5.61 8.36
N ALA A 271 24.31 4.46 7.69
CA ALA A 271 23.35 4.12 6.66
C ALA A 271 21.95 4.02 7.27
N ALA A 272 20.92 4.38 6.52
CA ALA A 272 19.54 4.36 6.98
C ALA A 272 18.66 3.53 6.05
N ILE A 273 17.73 2.77 6.64
CA ILE A 273 16.61 2.15 5.92
C ILE A 273 15.34 2.91 6.28
N ALA A 274 14.69 3.50 5.30
CA ALA A 274 13.39 4.11 5.43
C ALA A 274 12.30 3.12 5.00
N CYS A 275 11.47 2.69 5.94
CA CYS A 275 10.25 1.92 5.66
C CYS A 275 9.13 2.90 5.31
N VAL A 276 8.61 2.84 4.09
CA VAL A 276 7.68 3.83 3.53
C VAL A 276 6.44 3.17 2.92
N PRO A 277 5.26 3.81 2.92
CA PRO A 277 4.12 3.32 2.15
C PRO A 277 4.49 3.12 0.68
N GLU A 278 4.13 1.98 0.11
CA GLU A 278 4.44 1.64 -1.28
C GLU A 278 3.93 2.71 -2.27
N MET A 279 2.80 3.33 -1.95
CA MET A 279 2.17 4.38 -2.75
C MET A 279 3.10 5.59 -2.98
N ILE A 280 3.90 5.98 -1.96
CA ILE A 280 4.87 7.08 -2.09
C ILE A 280 5.90 6.75 -3.18
N ASP A 281 6.36 5.52 -3.21
CA ASP A 281 7.38 5.12 -4.19
C ASP A 281 6.78 4.93 -5.59
N LYS A 282 5.64 4.27 -5.71
CA LYS A 282 4.95 4.08 -6.99
C LYS A 282 4.60 5.40 -7.67
N GLN A 283 4.12 6.39 -6.91
CA GLN A 283 3.66 7.66 -7.47
C GLN A 283 4.75 8.71 -7.60
N LEU A 284 5.76 8.71 -6.72
CA LEU A 284 6.75 9.78 -6.62
C LEU A 284 8.17 9.32 -6.95
N GLY A 285 8.41 8.02 -7.17
CA GLY A 285 9.74 7.47 -7.37
C GLY A 285 10.68 7.69 -6.17
N PHE A 286 10.11 7.68 -4.96
CA PHE A 286 10.82 8.07 -3.73
C PHE A 286 12.09 7.25 -3.48
N SER A 287 12.08 5.94 -3.81
CA SER A 287 13.28 5.07 -3.68
C SER A 287 14.44 5.61 -4.51
N SER A 288 14.19 5.96 -5.76
CA SER A 288 15.23 6.51 -6.64
C SER A 288 15.77 7.86 -6.12
N TYR A 289 14.90 8.65 -5.49
CA TYR A 289 15.28 9.93 -4.90
C TYR A 289 16.09 9.75 -3.61
N ALA A 290 15.65 8.91 -2.70
CA ALA A 290 16.28 8.62 -1.41
C ALA A 290 17.65 7.92 -1.58
N ASN A 291 17.74 6.98 -2.53
CA ASN A 291 19.00 6.26 -2.81
C ASN A 291 20.15 7.19 -3.23
N LYS A 292 19.85 8.30 -3.93
CA LYS A 292 20.86 9.33 -4.27
C LYS A 292 21.48 9.99 -3.03
N HIS A 293 20.80 9.91 -1.90
CA HIS A 293 21.23 10.43 -0.60
C HIS A 293 21.72 9.32 0.35
N GLY A 294 21.94 8.09 -0.15
CA GLY A 294 22.44 6.98 0.65
C GLY A 294 21.38 6.33 1.57
N ILE A 295 20.11 6.64 1.39
CA ILE A 295 19.00 6.08 2.16
C ILE A 295 18.37 4.92 1.37
N MET A 296 18.44 3.71 1.92
CA MET A 296 17.72 2.56 1.38
C MET A 296 16.23 2.67 1.67
N VAL A 297 15.38 2.26 0.75
CA VAL A 297 13.93 2.32 0.92
C VAL A 297 13.33 0.92 0.93
N ARG A 298 12.51 0.66 1.92
CA ARG A 298 11.66 -0.52 2.01
C ARG A 298 10.20 -0.13 1.87
N ARG A 299 9.52 -0.70 0.90
CA ARG A 299 8.10 -0.46 0.63
C ARG A 299 7.22 -1.28 1.56
N LEU A 300 6.21 -0.63 2.12
CA LEU A 300 5.16 -1.24 2.93
C LEU A 300 3.85 -1.20 2.13
N GLY A 301 3.28 -2.37 1.85
CA GLY A 301 2.02 -2.47 1.12
C GLY A 301 0.81 -1.93 1.89
N LEU A 302 -0.33 -1.81 1.23
CA LEU A 302 -1.58 -1.36 1.84
C LEU A 302 -2.00 -2.29 2.99
N GLY A 303 -2.32 -1.70 4.15
CA GLY A 303 -2.71 -2.45 5.34
C GLY A 303 -1.58 -3.28 5.94
N TYR A 304 -0.33 -2.90 5.70
CA TYR A 304 0.85 -3.61 6.18
C TYR A 304 0.89 -3.71 7.70
N HIS A 305 0.64 -2.60 8.41
CA HIS A 305 0.71 -2.59 9.87
C HIS A 305 -0.41 -3.44 10.49
N ALA A 306 -1.62 -3.39 9.90
CA ALA A 306 -2.71 -4.28 10.31
C ALA A 306 -2.32 -5.75 10.13
N GLN A 307 -1.70 -6.11 9.02
CA GLN A 307 -1.23 -7.47 8.76
C GLN A 307 -0.16 -7.91 9.77
N GLN A 308 0.86 -7.08 10.01
CA GLN A 308 1.93 -7.41 10.95
C GLN A 308 1.44 -7.53 12.40
N SER A 309 0.38 -6.82 12.77
CA SER A 309 -0.18 -6.87 14.11
C SER A 309 -0.63 -8.28 14.53
N PHE A 310 -1.05 -9.13 13.59
CA PHE A 310 -1.44 -10.52 13.86
C PHE A 310 -0.28 -11.39 14.33
N LEU A 311 0.96 -11.12 13.89
CA LEU A 311 2.14 -11.86 14.37
C LEU A 311 2.37 -11.67 15.88
N HIS A 312 1.96 -10.52 16.40
CA HIS A 312 2.10 -10.15 17.80
C HIS A 312 0.81 -10.35 18.62
N ALA A 313 -0.28 -10.80 17.99
CA ALA A 313 -1.60 -10.87 18.62
C ALA A 313 -1.61 -11.57 19.98
N LYS A 314 -0.89 -12.70 20.11
CA LYS A 314 -0.79 -13.46 21.36
C LYS A 314 -0.12 -12.69 22.51
N GLN A 315 0.76 -11.74 22.18
CA GLN A 315 1.50 -10.95 23.18
C GLN A 315 0.76 -9.66 23.55
N VAL A 316 0.05 -9.07 22.58
CA VAL A 316 -0.52 -7.72 22.72
C VAL A 316 -1.97 -7.74 23.16
N ILE A 317 -2.71 -8.82 22.90
CA ILE A 317 -4.11 -8.93 23.31
C ILE A 317 -4.18 -9.22 24.80
N SER A 318 -4.70 -8.23 25.52
CA SER A 318 -5.00 -8.38 26.94
C SER A 318 -6.49 -8.64 27.16
N ASN A 319 -6.79 -9.47 28.17
CA ASN A 319 -8.16 -9.62 28.68
C ASN A 319 -8.53 -8.49 29.66
N ASP A 320 -7.58 -7.57 29.95
CA ASP A 320 -7.81 -6.44 30.81
C ASP A 320 -8.76 -5.42 30.17
N ALA A 321 -9.49 -4.69 31.04
CA ALA A 321 -10.44 -3.67 30.60
C ALA A 321 -9.75 -2.41 30.03
N GLN A 322 -8.44 -2.28 30.20
CA GLN A 322 -7.66 -1.11 29.77
C GLN A 322 -6.79 -1.44 28.55
N VAL A 323 -6.89 -0.62 27.51
CA VAL A 323 -6.08 -0.70 26.29
C VAL A 323 -5.03 0.41 26.35
N TYR A 324 -3.76 0.06 26.23
CA TYR A 324 -2.64 0.98 26.16
C TYR A 324 -2.01 0.99 24.78
N LEU A 325 -1.40 2.12 24.42
CA LEU A 325 -0.60 2.20 23.19
C LEU A 325 0.74 1.47 23.38
N ILE A 326 0.94 0.43 22.62
CA ILE A 326 2.18 -0.35 22.57
C ILE A 326 3.16 0.35 21.63
N LYS A 327 4.30 0.78 22.18
CA LYS A 327 5.39 1.49 21.46
C LYS A 327 6.70 0.69 21.43
N GLN A 328 6.68 -0.57 21.84
CA GLN A 328 7.81 -1.48 21.85
C GLN A 328 7.31 -2.89 21.57
N LEU A 329 7.94 -3.57 20.61
CA LEU A 329 7.61 -4.93 20.20
C LEU A 329 8.88 -5.68 19.75
N PRO A 330 8.89 -7.02 19.87
CA PRO A 330 9.90 -7.84 19.22
C PRO A 330 9.95 -7.56 17.73
N CYS A 331 11.17 -7.50 17.18
CA CYS A 331 11.35 -7.28 15.74
C CYS A 331 10.78 -8.47 14.97
N ALA A 332 9.90 -8.21 14.01
CA ALA A 332 9.53 -9.20 13.03
C ALA A 332 10.74 -9.47 12.13
N THR A 333 11.36 -10.64 12.26
CA THR A 333 12.45 -11.05 11.36
C THR A 333 11.87 -11.47 10.03
N LEU A 334 12.53 -11.08 8.92
CA LEU A 334 12.12 -11.39 7.54
C LEU A 334 12.29 -12.87 7.14
N THR A 335 12.40 -13.78 8.10
CA THR A 335 12.53 -15.22 7.83
C THR A 335 11.24 -15.89 7.37
N ASP A 336 10.08 -15.26 7.62
CA ASP A 336 8.82 -15.73 7.06
C ASP A 336 8.46 -14.94 5.80
N PRO A 337 8.28 -15.61 4.65
CA PRO A 337 7.67 -14.95 3.50
C PRO A 337 6.27 -14.52 3.92
N LEU A 338 6.07 -13.20 4.04
CA LEU A 338 4.73 -12.63 4.19
C LEU A 338 3.80 -13.24 3.16
N PRO A 339 2.57 -13.64 3.53
CA PRO A 339 1.59 -14.02 2.54
C PRO A 339 1.46 -12.86 1.55
N ARG A 340 1.84 -13.11 0.30
CA ARG A 340 1.83 -12.09 -0.75
C ARG A 340 0.42 -11.53 -0.87
N LEU A 341 0.31 -10.20 -0.80
CA LEU A 341 -0.90 -9.51 -1.18
C LEU A 341 -1.15 -9.81 -2.67
N THR A 342 -2.04 -10.73 -2.94
CA THR A 342 -2.64 -10.84 -4.27
C THR A 342 -3.53 -9.62 -4.43
N ASN A 343 -3.21 -8.76 -5.40
CA ASN A 343 -4.14 -7.77 -5.92
C ASN A 343 -5.32 -8.52 -6.58
N ASN A 344 -6.25 -8.96 -5.78
CA ASN A 344 -7.53 -9.47 -6.27
C ASN A 344 -8.62 -8.46 -5.93
N SER A 345 -8.91 -7.62 -6.92
CA SER A 345 -10.25 -7.14 -7.13
C SER A 345 -11.16 -8.36 -7.33
N LEU A 346 -12.20 -8.47 -6.49
CA LEU A 346 -13.30 -9.43 -6.52
C LEU A 346 -13.00 -10.80 -5.89
N ALA A 347 -13.71 -11.03 -4.79
CA ALA A 347 -13.88 -12.32 -4.15
C ALA A 347 -14.23 -13.42 -5.16
N THR A 348 -13.32 -14.34 -5.36
CA THR A 348 -13.66 -15.68 -5.84
C THR A 348 -12.79 -16.68 -5.11
N SER A 349 -13.45 -17.69 -4.53
CA SER A 349 -12.92 -18.96 -4.01
C SER A 349 -11.51 -19.32 -4.50
N HIS A 350 -10.68 -19.91 -3.64
CA HIS A 350 -9.35 -20.49 -3.93
C HIS A 350 -9.32 -21.27 -5.24
N GLN A 351 -9.17 -20.59 -6.34
CA GLN A 351 -9.08 -21.23 -7.66
C GLN A 351 -7.59 -21.30 -8.04
N GLN A 352 -7.12 -22.51 -8.21
CA GLN A 352 -5.77 -22.81 -8.65
C GLN A 352 -5.63 -22.48 -10.14
N ALA A 353 -4.47 -21.93 -10.57
CA ALA A 353 -4.20 -21.78 -11.99
C ALA A 353 -4.22 -23.16 -12.67
N THR A 354 -4.82 -23.23 -13.84
CA THR A 354 -4.96 -24.44 -14.61
C THR A 354 -4.05 -24.47 -15.83
N HIS A 355 -3.58 -23.30 -16.28
CA HIS A 355 -2.77 -23.16 -17.50
C HIS A 355 -1.67 -22.13 -17.32
N VAL A 356 -0.63 -22.27 -18.13
CA VAL A 356 0.38 -21.24 -18.39
C VAL A 356 0.10 -20.60 -19.74
N LEU A 357 -0.08 -19.29 -19.77
CA LEU A 357 -0.13 -18.52 -21.02
C LEU A 357 1.29 -18.17 -21.44
N TYR A 358 1.69 -18.61 -22.64
CA TYR A 358 2.99 -18.35 -23.23
C TYR A 358 2.84 -18.19 -24.75
N ASN A 359 3.40 -17.13 -25.33
CA ASN A 359 3.33 -16.81 -26.77
C ASN A 359 1.88 -16.90 -27.31
N HIS A 360 0.93 -16.27 -26.61
CA HIS A 360 -0.51 -16.26 -26.95
C HIS A 360 -1.21 -17.63 -26.96
N ARG A 361 -0.57 -18.67 -26.38
CA ARG A 361 -1.15 -20.02 -26.23
C ARG A 361 -1.25 -20.40 -24.76
N ALA A 362 -2.35 -21.07 -24.38
CA ALA A 362 -2.54 -21.60 -23.05
C ALA A 362 -2.10 -23.07 -22.99
N TYR A 363 -1.13 -23.39 -22.15
CA TYR A 363 -0.61 -24.73 -21.92
C TYR A 363 -1.18 -25.28 -20.62
N PRO A 364 -1.88 -26.45 -20.62
CA PRO A 364 -2.45 -27.00 -19.40
C PRO A 364 -1.36 -27.45 -18.43
N ILE A 365 -1.60 -27.20 -17.14
CA ILE A 365 -0.76 -27.71 -16.06
C ILE A 365 -1.43 -28.99 -15.54
N GLU A 366 -0.98 -30.13 -16.00
CA GLU A 366 -1.44 -31.43 -15.48
C GLU A 366 -0.82 -31.69 -14.12
N ASP A 367 0.20 -32.56 -14.01
CA ASP A 367 0.97 -32.76 -12.77
C ASP A 367 2.29 -31.99 -12.77
N ILE A 368 2.97 -31.96 -13.90
CA ILE A 368 4.27 -31.30 -14.08
C ILE A 368 4.34 -30.68 -15.47
N LEU A 369 4.79 -29.42 -15.52
CA LEU A 369 5.06 -28.69 -16.76
C LEU A 369 6.52 -28.24 -16.76
N TYR A 370 7.25 -28.55 -17.81
CA TYR A 370 8.67 -28.21 -17.99
C TYR A 370 8.79 -27.05 -18.98
N LEU A 371 9.62 -26.07 -18.65
CA LEU A 371 10.10 -25.07 -19.60
C LEU A 371 11.51 -25.50 -20.04
N VAL A 372 11.66 -25.79 -21.30
CA VAL A 372 12.90 -26.29 -21.88
C VAL A 372 13.41 -25.31 -22.93
N GLU A 373 14.72 -25.10 -22.97
CA GLU A 373 15.38 -24.38 -24.07
C GLU A 373 15.71 -25.36 -25.21
N ILE A 374 15.21 -25.09 -26.39
CA ILE A 374 15.53 -25.85 -27.58
C ILE A 374 16.55 -25.07 -28.41
N ILE A 375 17.76 -25.67 -28.56
CA ILE A 375 18.89 -25.24 -29.40
C ILE A 375 18.93 -23.69 -29.63
N GLY A 376 19.33 -22.99 -28.62
CA GLY A 376 19.96 -21.65 -28.73
C GLY A 376 19.04 -20.45 -28.89
N VAL A 377 17.70 -20.55 -29.07
CA VAL A 377 16.87 -19.37 -29.32
C VAL A 377 15.39 -19.49 -28.85
N GLU A 378 14.83 -20.68 -28.66
CA GLU A 378 13.37 -20.80 -28.43
C GLU A 378 13.04 -21.58 -27.15
N LEU A 379 12.17 -20.99 -26.32
CA LEU A 379 11.64 -21.63 -25.12
C LEU A 379 10.38 -22.44 -25.47
N GLN A 380 10.28 -23.67 -24.96
CA GLN A 380 9.12 -24.54 -25.17
C GLN A 380 8.59 -25.11 -23.85
N LEU A 381 7.26 -25.18 -23.73
CA LEU A 381 6.56 -25.80 -22.60
C LEU A 381 6.17 -27.26 -22.97
N GLN A 382 6.50 -28.22 -22.08
CA GLN A 382 6.25 -29.66 -22.30
C GLN A 382 5.68 -30.30 -21.02
N ASN A 383 4.62 -31.14 -21.16
CA ASN A 383 4.00 -31.87 -20.06
C ASN A 383 4.63 -33.25 -19.77
N HIS A 384 5.49 -33.74 -20.64
CA HIS A 384 6.12 -35.08 -20.50
C HIS A 384 7.63 -35.01 -20.36
N GLN A 385 8.18 -35.92 -19.58
CA GLN A 385 9.61 -36.07 -19.41
C GLN A 385 10.23 -36.67 -20.71
N SER A 386 10.63 -35.80 -21.62
CA SER A 386 11.49 -36.19 -22.78
C SER A 386 12.96 -36.23 -22.34
N SER A 387 13.85 -36.77 -23.18
CA SER A 387 15.30 -36.69 -22.92
C SER A 387 15.81 -35.25 -22.78
N GLU A 388 15.06 -34.28 -23.26
CA GLU A 388 15.33 -32.83 -23.17
C GLU A 388 14.91 -32.24 -21.82
N ALA A 389 14.05 -32.91 -21.04
CA ALA A 389 13.63 -32.46 -19.71
C ALA A 389 14.79 -32.43 -18.69
N GLN A 390 15.93 -33.07 -19.00
CA GLN A 390 17.16 -32.95 -18.21
C GLN A 390 17.78 -31.53 -18.30
N ASN A 391 17.44 -30.76 -19.32
CA ASN A 391 17.89 -29.39 -19.56
C ASN A 391 16.79 -28.36 -19.30
N ALA A 392 15.76 -28.73 -18.53
CA ALA A 392 14.70 -27.77 -18.16
C ALA A 392 15.30 -26.56 -17.41
N LEU A 393 14.86 -25.37 -17.78
CA LEU A 393 15.21 -24.11 -17.07
C LEU A 393 14.36 -23.92 -15.82
N LEU A 394 13.12 -24.40 -15.89
CA LEU A 394 12.09 -24.21 -14.89
C LEU A 394 11.14 -25.41 -14.89
N VAL A 395 10.70 -25.83 -13.72
CA VAL A 395 9.69 -26.88 -13.56
C VAL A 395 8.52 -26.33 -12.74
N ILE A 396 7.31 -26.42 -13.28
CA ILE A 396 6.07 -26.09 -12.53
C ILE A 396 5.42 -27.40 -12.11
N ARG A 397 5.27 -27.60 -10.79
CA ARG A 397 4.65 -28.81 -10.23
C ARG A 397 3.33 -28.47 -9.54
N LYS A 398 2.32 -29.30 -9.79
CA LYS A 398 1.09 -29.33 -9.04
C LYS A 398 1.22 -30.32 -7.89
N LYS A 399 1.15 -29.86 -6.66
CA LYS A 399 1.24 -30.68 -5.45
C LYS A 399 0.01 -30.43 -4.57
N SER A 400 -0.89 -31.41 -4.57
CA SER A 400 -2.20 -31.31 -3.88
C SER A 400 -3.00 -30.07 -4.33
N SER A 401 -3.07 -29.04 -3.54
CA SER A 401 -3.78 -27.78 -3.83
C SER A 401 -2.84 -26.60 -4.10
N GLN A 402 -1.56 -26.83 -4.40
CA GLN A 402 -0.56 -25.79 -4.60
C GLN A 402 0.21 -25.99 -5.91
N LEU A 403 0.57 -24.87 -6.55
CA LEU A 403 1.51 -24.84 -7.66
C LEU A 403 2.86 -24.36 -7.15
N LEU A 404 3.90 -25.11 -7.44
CA LEU A 404 5.28 -24.81 -7.07
C LEU A 404 6.14 -24.67 -8.32
N ILE A 405 6.99 -23.67 -8.34
CA ILE A 405 8.07 -23.52 -9.32
C ILE A 405 9.36 -24.03 -8.68
N GLU A 406 10.10 -24.86 -9.40
CA GLU A 406 11.45 -25.29 -9.06
C GLU A 406 12.41 -24.79 -10.12
N ILE A 407 13.53 -24.18 -9.69
CA ILE A 407 14.60 -23.73 -10.58
C ILE A 407 15.58 -24.87 -10.79
N THR A 408 15.97 -25.09 -12.03
CA THR A 408 16.97 -26.07 -12.40
C THR A 408 18.21 -25.39 -12.96
N ASN A 409 19.39 -25.97 -12.72
CA ASN A 409 20.66 -25.61 -13.35
C ASN A 409 21.16 -24.16 -13.18
N GLY A 410 20.89 -23.53 -12.03
CA GLY A 410 21.47 -22.20 -11.70
C GLY A 410 20.92 -21.02 -12.52
N ASN A 411 19.74 -21.18 -13.14
CA ASN A 411 19.08 -20.13 -13.90
C ASN A 411 18.56 -19.02 -12.99
N CYS A 412 18.53 -17.79 -13.51
CA CYS A 412 17.91 -16.65 -12.84
C CYS A 412 16.43 -16.60 -13.23
N ILE A 413 15.53 -16.85 -12.28
CA ILE A 413 14.09 -16.80 -12.49
C ILE A 413 13.50 -15.70 -11.61
N LYS A 414 12.64 -14.88 -12.23
CA LYS A 414 11.89 -13.85 -11.52
C LYS A 414 10.39 -14.14 -11.59
N VAL A 415 9.72 -14.10 -10.45
CA VAL A 415 8.26 -14.13 -10.37
C VAL A 415 7.80 -12.74 -9.92
N ASN A 416 6.97 -12.09 -10.73
CA ASN A 416 6.53 -10.71 -10.49
C ASN A 416 7.72 -9.78 -10.21
N ASP A 417 8.78 -9.88 -11.05
CA ASP A 417 10.04 -9.14 -10.97
C ASP A 417 10.91 -9.42 -9.73
N GLN A 418 10.55 -10.43 -8.91
CA GLN A 418 11.37 -10.87 -7.77
C GLN A 418 12.15 -12.14 -8.13
N GLU A 419 13.46 -12.09 -7.93
CA GLU A 419 14.35 -13.22 -8.16
C GLU A 419 14.11 -14.35 -7.15
N ILE A 420 13.99 -15.57 -7.64
CA ILE A 420 13.82 -16.78 -6.83
C ILE A 420 15.15 -17.55 -6.83
N LYS A 421 15.55 -18.05 -5.67
CA LYS A 421 16.83 -18.78 -5.53
C LYS A 421 16.73 -20.29 -5.74
N SER A 422 15.59 -20.92 -5.45
CA SER A 422 15.44 -22.38 -5.56
C SER A 422 14.02 -22.83 -5.92
N TYR A 423 13.02 -22.45 -5.13
CA TYR A 423 11.61 -22.78 -5.39
C TYR A 423 10.69 -21.65 -4.88
N ALA A 424 9.50 -21.54 -5.45
CA ALA A 424 8.45 -20.63 -4.98
C ALA A 424 7.06 -21.20 -5.22
N GLN A 425 6.12 -20.89 -4.36
CA GLN A 425 4.70 -21.10 -4.62
C GLN A 425 4.18 -19.99 -5.52
N VAL A 426 3.33 -20.35 -6.50
CA VAL A 426 2.80 -19.41 -7.49
C VAL A 426 1.28 -19.54 -7.62
N PHE A 427 0.67 -18.45 -8.08
CA PHE A 427 -0.78 -18.25 -8.08
C PHE A 427 -1.28 -17.76 -9.46
N ILE A 428 -2.59 -17.74 -9.64
CA ILE A 428 -3.20 -17.15 -10.83
C ILE A 428 -2.80 -15.67 -10.91
N GLY A 429 -2.39 -15.25 -12.12
CA GLY A 429 -1.95 -13.90 -12.41
C GLY A 429 -0.47 -13.65 -12.17
N ASP A 430 0.28 -14.61 -11.59
CA ASP A 430 1.73 -14.47 -11.46
C ASP A 430 2.40 -14.52 -12.84
N CYS A 431 3.37 -13.61 -13.00
CA CYS A 431 4.20 -13.49 -14.21
C CYS A 431 5.60 -14.01 -13.92
N ILE A 432 6.08 -14.94 -14.74
CA ILE A 432 7.37 -15.59 -14.60
C ILE A 432 8.28 -15.16 -15.74
N ARG A 433 9.48 -14.69 -15.42
CA ARG A 433 10.57 -14.41 -16.37
C ARG A 433 11.76 -15.31 -16.10
N VAL A 434 12.38 -15.79 -17.16
CA VAL A 434 13.52 -16.70 -17.07
C VAL A 434 14.74 -16.04 -17.70
N ASN A 435 15.83 -15.91 -16.97
CA ASN A 435 17.07 -15.29 -17.39
C ASN A 435 16.84 -13.92 -18.09
N ASP A 436 17.55 -13.65 -19.18
CA ASP A 436 17.45 -12.42 -19.99
C ASP A 436 16.47 -12.57 -21.18
N TYR A 437 15.62 -13.60 -21.18
CA TYR A 437 14.59 -13.75 -22.20
C TYR A 437 13.53 -12.66 -22.05
N GLU A 438 13.16 -12.00 -23.16
CA GLU A 438 12.10 -10.98 -23.19
C GLU A 438 10.70 -11.56 -22.95
N GLU A 439 10.55 -12.85 -23.16
CA GLU A 439 9.30 -13.58 -23.09
C GLU A 439 8.88 -13.84 -21.64
N GLN A 440 7.57 -13.77 -21.39
CA GLN A 440 6.96 -13.95 -20.06
C GLN A 440 5.95 -15.08 -20.08
N LEU A 441 5.94 -15.85 -18.99
CA LEU A 441 4.92 -16.85 -18.72
C LEU A 441 3.91 -16.26 -17.72
N MET A 442 2.62 -16.39 -17.97
CA MET A 442 1.56 -15.92 -17.05
C MET A 442 0.71 -17.10 -16.61
N LEU A 443 0.47 -17.22 -15.31
CA LEU A 443 -0.42 -18.24 -14.74
C LEU A 443 -1.87 -17.82 -14.87
N ILE A 444 -2.68 -18.60 -15.58
CA ILE A 444 -4.08 -18.29 -15.85
C ILE A 444 -5.01 -19.45 -15.45
N LYS A 445 -6.28 -19.16 -15.31
CA LYS A 445 -7.34 -20.17 -15.23
C LYS A 445 -8.12 -20.15 -16.53
N VAL A 446 -8.27 -21.31 -17.13
CA VAL A 446 -9.19 -21.52 -18.27
C VAL A 446 -10.38 -22.30 -17.73
N GLU A 447 -11.58 -21.74 -17.89
CA GLU A 447 -12.84 -22.43 -17.58
C GLU A 447 -13.15 -23.37 -18.75
N GLN A 448 -13.39 -24.64 -18.43
CA GLN A 448 -13.81 -25.65 -19.41
C GLN A 448 -15.29 -25.51 -19.72
#